data_b1886c5a05c71f7cdc72884013a8fe67
#
_entry.id   b1886c5a05c71f7cdc72884013a8fe67
#
_cell.length_a   1.000
_cell.length_b   1.000
_cell.length_c   1.000
_cell.angle_alpha   90.00
_cell.angle_beta   90.00
_cell.angle_gamma   90.00
#
_symmetry.space_group_name_H-M   'P 1'
#
loop_
_entity.id
_entity.type
_entity.pdbx_description
1 polymer ?
#
loop_
_entity_poly.entity_id
_entity_poly.type
_entity_poly.pdbx_seq_one_letter_code
_entity_poly.pdbx_strand_id
1 'polypeptide(L)'
;MIRSFFKNTCRPAFTLVELLVVIAIIGILIAMLIPAVQAVREAARKTSCSNKIRQHTVAMHIFESTLGHFPSAYEADGDEPGWGWGTQIFSFLELGNLAETFDFDIGPLGTPTSSFGGGSRAAFPTDFSETALSVFRCPSDGAPDINNFHFNHATSNYRAVYGNNARINGSGRFVYEWRTDYGGVLRQNGRTKSIDITDGSSNVLLHGEMAY
;
A
#
# COMPACT_ATOMS: atom_id res chain seq x y z
N MET A 1 42.67 -69.65 10.88
CA MET A 1 41.44 -69.67 11.67
C MET A 1 41.32 -68.30 12.37
N ILE A 2 40.60 -67.39 11.78
CA ILE A 2 40.39 -66.02 12.36
C ILE A 2 39.01 -66.00 12.96
N ARG A 3 38.91 -65.98 14.30
CA ARG A 3 37.66 -65.80 15.02
C ARG A 3 37.31 -64.28 15.06
N SER A 4 36.30 -63.93 14.29
CA SER A 4 35.68 -62.61 14.35
C SER A 4 34.91 -62.44 15.67
N PHE A 5 35.38 -61.57 16.55
CA PHE A 5 34.65 -61.16 17.76
C PHE A 5 33.58 -60.14 17.38
N PHE A 6 32.35 -60.56 17.19
CA PHE A 6 31.21 -59.66 17.17
C PHE A 6 30.97 -59.11 18.59
N LYS A 7 31.35 -57.87 18.80
CA LYS A 7 31.08 -57.12 20.01
C LYS A 7 29.59 -56.75 19.96
N ASN A 8 28.74 -57.52 20.64
CA ASN A 8 27.31 -57.18 20.85
C ASN A 8 27.28 -55.91 21.71
N THR A 9 27.14 -54.75 21.09
CA THR A 9 26.79 -53.49 21.79
C THR A 9 25.31 -53.58 22.13
N CYS A 10 24.96 -53.81 23.39
CA CYS A 10 23.62 -53.63 23.91
C CYS A 10 23.18 -52.17 23.62
N ARG A 11 22.27 -52.01 22.68
CA ARG A 11 21.62 -50.71 22.48
C ARG A 11 20.64 -50.48 23.64
N PRO A 12 20.68 -49.36 24.35
CA PRO A 12 19.73 -49.07 25.40
C PRO A 12 18.31 -49.06 24.75
N ALA A 13 17.40 -49.84 25.30
CA ALA A 13 16.00 -49.82 24.88
C ALA A 13 15.33 -48.57 25.43
N PHE A 14 14.70 -47.80 24.54
CA PHE A 14 13.99 -46.57 24.90
C PHE A 14 12.63 -46.95 25.54
N THR A 15 12.32 -46.39 26.70
CA THR A 15 11.04 -46.66 27.39
C THR A 15 9.91 -45.79 26.83
N LEU A 16 8.69 -46.29 26.83
CA LEU A 16 7.50 -45.53 26.41
C LEU A 16 7.33 -44.24 27.22
N VAL A 17 7.68 -44.26 28.50
CA VAL A 17 7.59 -43.11 29.39
C VAL A 17 8.61 -42.00 28.99
N GLU A 18 9.83 -42.35 28.66
CA GLU A 18 10.82 -41.37 28.18
C GLU A 18 10.36 -40.67 26.90
N LEU A 19 9.76 -41.41 25.96
CA LEU A 19 9.21 -40.83 24.76
C LEU A 19 8.02 -39.89 25.08
N LEU A 20 7.12 -40.30 25.96
CA LEU A 20 5.91 -39.59 26.32
C LEU A 20 6.29 -38.24 27.01
N VAL A 21 7.25 -38.24 27.93
CA VAL A 21 7.70 -37.02 28.63
C VAL A 21 8.33 -36.02 27.62
N VAL A 22 9.13 -36.51 26.68
CA VAL A 22 9.74 -35.62 25.68
C VAL A 22 8.71 -34.96 24.80
N ILE A 23 7.72 -35.70 24.27
CA ILE A 23 6.67 -35.09 23.43
C ILE A 23 5.77 -34.14 24.24
N ALA A 24 5.54 -34.42 25.54
CA ALA A 24 4.80 -33.51 26.40
C ALA A 24 5.53 -32.16 26.59
N ILE A 25 6.84 -32.19 26.84
CA ILE A 25 7.65 -30.98 27.00
C ILE A 25 7.68 -30.19 25.69
N ILE A 26 7.92 -30.86 24.54
CA ILE A 26 7.89 -30.22 23.23
C ILE A 26 6.54 -29.59 22.95
N GLY A 27 5.45 -30.31 23.25
CA GLY A 27 4.08 -29.82 23.08
C GLY A 27 3.81 -28.54 23.86
N ILE A 28 4.24 -28.46 25.13
CA ILE A 28 4.10 -27.26 25.97
C ILE A 28 4.90 -26.10 25.37
N LEU A 29 6.15 -26.35 24.97
CA LEU A 29 7.00 -25.29 24.38
C LEU A 29 6.39 -24.75 23.07
N ILE A 30 5.93 -25.62 22.19
CA ILE A 30 5.29 -25.21 20.92
C ILE A 30 4.00 -24.43 21.21
N ALA A 31 3.18 -24.88 22.16
CA ALA A 31 1.93 -24.21 22.51
C ALA A 31 2.14 -22.77 22.97
N MET A 32 3.26 -22.47 23.65
CA MET A 32 3.62 -21.11 24.05
C MET A 32 4.23 -20.28 22.91
N LEU A 33 4.94 -20.93 21.97
CA LEU A 33 5.63 -20.24 20.87
C LEU A 33 4.66 -19.78 19.77
N ILE A 34 3.61 -20.55 19.46
CA ILE A 34 2.69 -20.23 18.36
C ILE A 34 2.06 -18.84 18.51
N PRO A 35 1.43 -18.46 19.65
CA PRO A 35 0.83 -17.14 19.80
C PRO A 35 1.88 -16.03 19.77
N ALA A 36 3.04 -16.25 20.35
CA ALA A 36 4.13 -15.27 20.35
C ALA A 36 4.64 -14.98 18.93
N VAL A 37 4.84 -16.01 18.11
CA VAL A 37 5.27 -15.84 16.70
C VAL A 37 4.23 -15.09 15.89
N GLN A 38 2.94 -15.34 16.08
CA GLN A 38 1.87 -14.61 15.38
C GLN A 38 1.86 -13.13 15.76
N ALA A 39 2.02 -12.80 17.05
CA ALA A 39 2.09 -11.42 17.52
C ALA A 39 3.30 -10.68 16.91
N VAL A 40 4.47 -11.32 16.88
CA VAL A 40 5.69 -10.75 16.28
C VAL A 40 5.53 -10.52 14.77
N ARG A 41 4.93 -11.47 14.05
CA ARG A 41 4.67 -11.32 12.61
C ARG A 41 3.75 -10.13 12.33
N GLU A 42 2.68 -9.95 13.13
CA GLU A 42 1.78 -8.82 12.95
C GLU A 42 2.45 -7.49 13.29
N ALA A 43 3.25 -7.43 14.34
CA ALA A 43 4.05 -6.25 14.68
C ALA A 43 5.03 -5.89 13.54
N ALA A 44 5.66 -6.89 12.92
CA ALA A 44 6.55 -6.68 11.79
C ALA A 44 5.79 -6.13 10.56
N ARG A 45 4.59 -6.66 10.25
CA ARG A 45 3.74 -6.13 9.18
C ARG A 45 3.35 -4.67 9.42
N LYS A 46 2.87 -4.33 10.61
CA LYS A 46 2.54 -2.94 10.99
C LYS A 46 3.73 -2.00 10.85
N THR A 47 4.92 -2.44 11.26
CA THR A 47 6.15 -1.67 11.09
C THR A 47 6.46 -1.43 9.61
N SER A 48 6.27 -2.45 8.77
CA SER A 48 6.44 -2.32 7.32
C SER A 48 5.47 -1.31 6.72
N CYS A 49 4.17 -1.34 7.09
CA CYS A 49 3.17 -0.37 6.61
C CYS A 49 3.53 1.06 7.03
N SER A 50 3.93 1.26 8.31
CA SER A 50 4.38 2.57 8.80
C SER A 50 5.61 3.10 8.05
N ASN A 51 6.56 2.22 7.72
CA ASN A 51 7.74 2.60 6.94
C ASN A 51 7.37 3.04 5.52
N LYS A 52 6.38 2.41 4.89
CA LYS A 52 5.89 2.83 3.57
C LYS A 52 5.24 4.20 3.61
N ILE A 53 4.41 4.49 4.62
CA ILE A 53 3.87 5.85 4.84
C ILE A 53 5.02 6.85 4.96
N ARG A 54 6.07 6.52 5.73
CA ARG A 54 7.23 7.41 5.86
C ARG A 54 7.97 7.62 4.54
N GLN A 55 8.15 6.57 3.73
CA GLN A 55 8.75 6.68 2.40
C GLN A 55 7.93 7.60 1.48
N HIS A 56 6.61 7.45 1.45
CA HIS A 56 5.73 8.35 0.69
C HIS A 56 5.84 9.79 1.17
N THR A 57 5.84 10.01 2.49
CA THR A 57 5.98 11.36 3.06
C THR A 57 7.30 12.01 2.64
N VAL A 58 8.40 11.25 2.74
CA VAL A 58 9.72 11.75 2.30
C VAL A 58 9.72 12.08 0.80
N ALA A 59 9.17 11.20 -0.03
CA ALA A 59 9.05 11.43 -1.47
C ALA A 59 8.21 12.67 -1.80
N MET A 60 7.10 12.91 -1.08
CA MET A 60 6.30 14.14 -1.23
C MET A 60 7.06 15.41 -0.85
N HIS A 61 7.88 15.37 0.20
CA HIS A 61 8.72 16.49 0.58
C HIS A 61 9.85 16.74 -0.41
N ILE A 62 10.45 15.70 -0.98
CA ILE A 62 11.43 15.85 -2.05
C ILE A 62 10.76 16.45 -3.30
N PHE A 63 9.57 15.98 -3.65
CA PHE A 63 8.77 16.55 -4.72
C PHE A 63 8.51 18.05 -4.48
N GLU A 64 8.05 18.42 -3.30
CA GLU A 64 7.79 19.81 -2.92
C GLU A 64 9.05 20.66 -2.97
N SER A 65 10.18 20.16 -2.45
CA SER A 65 11.45 20.90 -2.50
C SER A 65 11.97 21.07 -3.92
N THR A 66 11.66 20.17 -4.84
CA THR A 66 12.13 20.19 -6.23
C THR A 66 11.24 21.06 -7.13
N LEU A 67 9.91 20.93 -6.98
CA LEU A 67 8.92 21.55 -7.85
C LEU A 67 8.26 22.80 -7.21
N GLY A 68 8.51 23.03 -5.91
CA GLY A 68 8.01 24.18 -5.17
C GLY A 68 6.57 24.07 -4.69
N HIS A 69 5.95 22.89 -4.79
CA HIS A 69 4.61 22.60 -4.30
C HIS A 69 4.45 21.12 -4.02
N PHE A 70 3.49 20.74 -3.18
CA PHE A 70 3.11 19.33 -2.99
C PHE A 70 2.45 18.74 -4.24
N PRO A 71 2.51 17.40 -4.42
CA PRO A 71 1.79 16.75 -5.52
C PRO A 71 0.29 17.02 -5.41
N SER A 72 -0.41 17.07 -6.52
CA SER A 72 -1.87 17.13 -6.53
C SER A 72 -2.47 15.79 -6.08
N ALA A 73 -3.65 15.81 -5.45
CA ALA A 73 -4.35 14.56 -5.11
C ALA A 73 -4.59 13.72 -6.37
N TYR A 74 -5.01 14.39 -7.42
CA TYR A 74 -5.03 13.90 -8.80
C TYR A 74 -5.06 15.10 -9.75
N GLU A 75 -4.53 14.89 -10.94
CA GLU A 75 -4.65 15.85 -12.04
C GLU A 75 -5.84 15.46 -12.89
N ALA A 76 -6.62 16.45 -13.31
CA ALA A 76 -7.77 16.24 -14.17
C ALA A 76 -7.83 17.34 -15.21
N ASP A 77 -8.18 16.96 -16.44
CA ASP A 77 -8.49 17.89 -17.51
C ASP A 77 -10.00 17.87 -17.76
N GLY A 78 -10.66 18.96 -17.39
CA GLY A 78 -12.13 19.05 -17.47
C GLY A 78 -12.80 18.03 -16.54
N ASP A 79 -13.59 17.13 -17.12
CA ASP A 79 -14.32 16.08 -16.41
C ASP A 79 -13.58 14.72 -16.40
N GLU A 80 -12.41 14.64 -17.06
CA GLU A 80 -11.64 13.41 -17.13
C GLU A 80 -10.70 13.27 -15.93
N PRO A 81 -10.70 12.11 -15.24
CA PRO A 81 -9.77 11.86 -14.15
C PRO A 81 -8.37 11.67 -14.68
N GLY A 82 -7.42 12.39 -14.09
CA GLY A 82 -6.01 12.30 -14.40
C GLY A 82 -5.22 11.44 -13.42
N TRP A 83 -3.90 11.62 -13.44
CA TRP A 83 -2.97 10.86 -12.63
C TRP A 83 -3.05 11.22 -11.14
N GLY A 84 -3.08 10.22 -10.29
CA GLY A 84 -3.12 10.40 -8.84
C GLY A 84 -1.76 10.82 -8.25
N TRP A 85 -1.77 11.28 -7.00
CA TRP A 85 -0.58 11.70 -6.26
C TRP A 85 0.55 10.66 -6.25
N GLY A 86 0.18 9.38 -6.21
CA GLY A 86 1.15 8.28 -6.15
C GLY A 86 2.05 8.22 -7.37
N THR A 87 1.50 8.42 -8.57
CA THR A 87 2.28 8.39 -9.81
C THR A 87 3.24 9.57 -9.92
N GLN A 88 2.83 10.73 -9.42
CA GLN A 88 3.65 11.96 -9.44
C GLN A 88 4.93 11.81 -8.59
N ILE A 89 4.93 10.99 -7.56
CA ILE A 89 6.09 10.77 -6.67
C ILE A 89 6.94 9.55 -7.05
N PHE A 90 6.64 8.83 -8.13
CA PHE A 90 7.39 7.62 -8.52
C PHE A 90 8.88 7.86 -8.71
N SER A 91 9.26 8.97 -9.35
CA SER A 91 10.67 9.33 -9.54
C SER A 91 11.43 9.51 -8.22
N PHE A 92 10.71 9.78 -7.13
CA PHE A 92 11.26 9.99 -5.79
C PHE A 92 11.14 8.75 -4.88
N LEU A 93 10.56 7.64 -5.40
CA LEU A 93 10.39 6.36 -4.72
C LEU A 93 11.29 5.25 -5.28
N GLU A 94 12.40 5.60 -5.95
CA GLU A 94 13.26 4.66 -6.67
C GLU A 94 12.53 3.90 -7.80
N LEU A 95 11.39 4.42 -8.27
CA LEU A 95 10.59 3.90 -9.37
C LEU A 95 10.76 4.74 -10.64
N GLY A 96 11.93 5.36 -10.83
CA GLY A 96 12.21 6.26 -11.94
C GLY A 96 12.01 5.60 -13.31
N ASN A 97 12.51 4.38 -13.50
CA ASN A 97 12.32 3.62 -14.75
C ASN A 97 10.83 3.41 -15.08
N LEU A 98 10.01 3.32 -14.05
CA LEU A 98 8.58 3.18 -14.19
C LEU A 98 7.94 4.52 -14.51
N ALA A 99 8.38 5.61 -13.86
CA ALA A 99 7.90 6.95 -14.13
C ALA A 99 8.12 7.37 -15.60
N GLU A 100 9.20 6.92 -16.23
CA GLU A 100 9.51 7.20 -17.65
C GLU A 100 8.54 6.50 -18.62
N THR A 101 7.81 5.48 -18.17
CA THR A 101 6.82 4.79 -19.01
C THR A 101 5.47 5.49 -19.04
N PHE A 102 5.26 6.50 -18.15
CA PHE A 102 4.01 7.27 -18.11
C PHE A 102 4.06 8.45 -19.06
N ASP A 103 3.03 8.56 -19.85
CA ASP A 103 2.72 9.79 -20.56
C ASP A 103 1.74 10.59 -19.69
N PHE A 104 2.26 11.61 -19.00
CA PHE A 104 1.44 12.47 -18.14
C PHE A 104 0.53 13.41 -18.93
N ASP A 105 0.78 13.61 -20.20
CA ASP A 105 -0.07 14.40 -21.11
C ASP A 105 -1.32 13.61 -21.51
N ILE A 106 -1.25 12.28 -21.40
CA ILE A 106 -2.40 11.39 -21.60
C ILE A 106 -2.90 10.95 -20.24
N GLY A 107 -4.16 11.23 -19.91
CA GLY A 107 -4.76 10.78 -18.64
C GLY A 107 -4.75 9.25 -18.50
N PRO A 108 -4.86 8.71 -17.27
CA PRO A 108 -4.80 7.27 -17.00
C PRO A 108 -5.91 6.47 -17.65
N LEU A 109 -6.97 7.12 -18.16
CA LEU A 109 -8.06 6.50 -18.88
C LEU A 109 -7.92 6.60 -20.42
N GLY A 110 -6.78 7.10 -20.92
CA GLY A 110 -6.52 7.28 -22.35
C GLY A 110 -7.00 8.62 -22.90
N THR A 111 -7.13 8.73 -24.21
CA THR A 111 -7.53 9.99 -24.86
C THR A 111 -8.91 10.48 -24.41
N PRO A 112 -9.16 11.81 -24.42
CA PRO A 112 -10.36 12.47 -23.86
C PRO A 112 -11.72 12.05 -24.41
N THR A 113 -11.81 11.01 -25.21
CA THR A 113 -13.06 10.53 -25.83
C THR A 113 -13.80 9.47 -25.02
N SER A 114 -13.29 9.05 -23.87
CA SER A 114 -13.93 8.03 -23.05
C SER A 114 -14.71 8.66 -21.90
N SER A 115 -15.99 8.95 -22.14
CA SER A 115 -16.93 9.31 -21.08
C SER A 115 -16.96 8.28 -19.97
N PHE A 116 -16.85 8.73 -18.72
CA PHE A 116 -17.01 7.93 -17.53
C PHE A 116 -18.41 7.29 -17.52
N GLY A 117 -18.53 6.08 -18.02
CA GLY A 117 -19.85 5.41 -18.02
C GLY A 117 -20.07 4.39 -19.14
N GLY A 118 -19.13 4.09 -20.00
CA GLY A 118 -19.36 3.07 -21.03
C GLY A 118 -18.39 3.06 -22.20
N GLY A 119 -17.33 3.81 -22.16
CA GLY A 119 -16.36 3.91 -23.22
C GLY A 119 -15.30 2.82 -23.18
N SER A 120 -14.94 2.36 -24.33
CA SER A 120 -13.88 1.40 -24.58
C SER A 120 -12.59 1.73 -23.85
N ARG A 121 -11.97 0.72 -23.25
CA ARG A 121 -10.60 0.68 -22.76
C ARG A 121 -9.60 1.00 -23.87
N ALA A 122 -9.54 2.22 -24.35
CA ALA A 122 -8.50 2.63 -25.27
C ALA A 122 -7.37 3.25 -24.49
N ALA A 123 -6.29 2.47 -24.37
CA ALA A 123 -4.95 2.89 -23.99
C ALA A 123 -4.67 3.21 -22.52
N PHE A 124 -4.96 2.25 -21.63
CA PHE A 124 -3.97 2.05 -20.58
C PHE A 124 -2.74 1.39 -21.21
N PRO A 125 -1.51 1.77 -20.85
CA PRO A 125 -0.42 0.82 -20.91
C PRO A 125 -0.84 -0.33 -20.00
N THR A 126 -1.46 -1.36 -20.55
CA THR A 126 -2.11 -2.46 -19.84
C THR A 126 -1.17 -3.17 -18.89
N ASP A 127 0.11 -3.14 -19.19
CA ASP A 127 1.15 -3.81 -18.42
C ASP A 127 1.41 -3.14 -17.05
N PHE A 128 1.04 -1.88 -16.90
CA PHE A 128 1.38 -1.12 -15.70
C PHE A 128 0.23 -1.04 -14.68
N SER A 129 -0.98 -0.78 -15.12
CA SER A 129 -2.14 -0.68 -14.21
C SER A 129 -2.43 -2.01 -13.49
N GLU A 130 -1.98 -3.11 -14.07
CA GLU A 130 -2.10 -4.47 -13.55
C GLU A 130 -0.88 -4.88 -12.69
N THR A 131 0.16 -4.04 -12.59
CA THR A 131 1.34 -4.33 -11.78
C THR A 131 1.17 -3.81 -10.35
N ALA A 132 1.06 -4.74 -9.40
CA ALA A 132 0.99 -4.38 -8.01
C ALA A 132 2.34 -3.88 -7.49
N LEU A 133 2.39 -2.64 -7.05
CA LEU A 133 3.58 -2.02 -6.48
C LEU A 133 3.64 -2.26 -4.99
N SER A 134 4.64 -3.01 -4.54
CA SER A 134 4.80 -3.36 -3.13
C SER A 134 4.88 -2.14 -2.20
N VAL A 135 5.39 -1.00 -2.69
CA VAL A 135 5.48 0.25 -1.92
C VAL A 135 4.08 0.82 -1.58
N PHE A 136 3.07 0.55 -2.42
CA PHE A 136 1.68 0.99 -2.22
C PHE A 136 0.78 -0.07 -1.57
N ARG A 137 1.33 -1.22 -1.17
CA ARG A 137 0.57 -2.29 -0.51
C ARG A 137 1.00 -2.47 0.93
N CYS A 138 0.03 -2.53 1.86
CA CYS A 138 0.29 -2.90 3.25
C CYS A 138 0.23 -4.42 3.41
N PRO A 139 1.27 -5.08 3.95
CA PRO A 139 1.27 -6.53 4.13
C PRO A 139 0.30 -7.03 5.21
N SER A 140 -0.30 -6.14 6.00
CA SER A 140 -1.38 -6.49 6.95
C SER A 140 -2.75 -6.55 6.28
N ASP A 141 -2.89 -5.98 5.07
CA ASP A 141 -4.14 -6.02 4.33
C ASP A 141 -4.29 -7.34 3.57
N GLY A 142 -5.43 -7.99 3.73
CA GLY A 142 -5.77 -9.24 3.05
C GLY A 142 -6.45 -9.07 1.69
N ALA A 143 -6.65 -7.83 1.22
CA ALA A 143 -7.26 -7.58 -0.08
C ALA A 143 -6.37 -8.06 -1.23
N PRO A 144 -6.95 -8.45 -2.37
CA PRO A 144 -6.17 -8.85 -3.54
C PRO A 144 -5.33 -7.69 -4.07
N ASP A 145 -4.17 -8.01 -4.61
CA ASP A 145 -3.26 -7.01 -5.20
C ASP A 145 -3.85 -6.34 -6.45
N ILE A 146 -4.77 -7.03 -7.12
CA ILE A 146 -5.46 -6.57 -8.33
C ILE A 146 -6.97 -6.53 -8.06
N ASN A 147 -7.60 -5.44 -8.38
CA ASN A 147 -9.05 -5.27 -8.25
C ASN A 147 -9.76 -5.69 -9.55
N ASN A 148 -10.27 -6.91 -9.57
CA ASN A 148 -10.98 -7.48 -10.72
C ASN A 148 -12.33 -6.80 -10.99
N PHE A 149 -12.89 -6.05 -10.04
CA PHE A 149 -14.15 -5.32 -10.20
C PHE A 149 -13.96 -3.96 -10.86
N HIS A 150 -12.74 -3.42 -10.86
CA HIS A 150 -12.39 -2.14 -11.45
C HIS A 150 -11.23 -2.30 -12.42
N PHE A 151 -11.53 -2.82 -13.62
CA PHE A 151 -10.62 -2.87 -14.77
C PHE A 151 -9.25 -3.55 -14.51
N ASN A 152 -9.17 -4.48 -13.55
CA ASN A 152 -7.94 -5.15 -13.14
C ASN A 152 -6.82 -4.18 -12.69
N HIS A 153 -7.19 -3.06 -12.08
CA HIS A 153 -6.19 -2.15 -11.55
C HIS A 153 -5.53 -2.67 -10.29
N ALA A 154 -4.24 -2.42 -10.16
CA ALA A 154 -3.50 -2.64 -8.93
C ALA A 154 -4.10 -1.82 -7.78
N THR A 155 -4.23 -2.45 -6.62
CA THR A 155 -4.81 -1.80 -5.44
C THR A 155 -3.73 -1.07 -4.64
N SER A 156 -4.12 0.04 -4.00
CA SER A 156 -3.29 0.78 -3.06
C SER A 156 -4.00 0.91 -1.73
N ASN A 157 -3.27 0.70 -0.64
CA ASN A 157 -3.76 0.94 0.72
C ASN A 157 -3.56 2.37 1.18
N TYR A 158 -2.87 3.19 0.41
CA TYR A 158 -2.54 4.57 0.80
C TYR A 158 -3.36 5.55 -0.01
N ARG A 159 -4.04 6.47 0.69
CA ARG A 159 -4.94 7.46 0.12
C ARG A 159 -4.51 8.87 0.49
N ALA A 160 -4.62 9.79 -0.46
CA ALA A 160 -4.48 11.21 -0.19
C ALA A 160 -5.63 11.71 0.69
N VAL A 161 -5.34 12.62 1.61
CA VAL A 161 -6.36 13.32 2.39
C VAL A 161 -6.74 14.60 1.64
N TYR A 162 -7.93 14.57 1.09
CA TYR A 162 -8.45 15.62 0.20
C TYR A 162 -9.05 16.83 0.94
N GLY A 163 -9.27 16.71 2.25
CA GLY A 163 -9.89 17.75 3.10
C GLY A 163 -11.22 17.35 3.73
N ASN A 164 -11.85 18.26 4.47
CA ASN A 164 -12.91 17.95 5.44
C ASN A 164 -14.34 18.27 4.97
N ASN A 165 -14.60 18.66 3.74
CA ASN A 165 -15.96 19.05 3.32
C ASN A 165 -16.73 17.90 2.64
N ALA A 166 -16.88 16.77 3.32
CA ALA A 166 -17.98 15.87 3.00
C ALA A 166 -19.29 16.59 3.36
N ARG A 167 -19.94 17.23 2.40
CA ARG A 167 -21.30 17.74 2.60
C ARG A 167 -22.26 16.56 2.73
N ILE A 168 -22.92 16.47 3.87
CA ILE A 168 -24.09 15.62 4.02
C ILE A 168 -25.25 16.39 3.36
N ASN A 169 -25.78 15.87 2.24
CA ASN A 169 -26.98 16.44 1.66
C ASN A 169 -28.19 16.28 2.62
N GLY A 170 -29.28 16.99 2.37
CA GLY A 170 -30.48 16.90 3.17
C GLY A 170 -31.09 15.49 3.33
N SER A 171 -30.58 14.49 2.61
CA SER A 171 -30.94 13.06 2.70
C SER A 171 -29.96 12.24 3.53
N GLY A 172 -29.00 12.86 4.24
CA GLY A 172 -28.01 12.16 5.05
C GLY A 172 -26.94 11.41 4.25
N ARG A 173 -26.86 11.61 2.94
CA ARG A 173 -25.92 10.96 2.06
C ARG A 173 -24.71 11.85 1.83
N PHE A 174 -23.49 11.28 1.94
CA PHE A 174 -22.27 11.98 1.53
C PHE A 174 -22.35 12.27 0.03
N VAL A 175 -22.34 13.54 -0.33
CA VAL A 175 -22.23 14.00 -1.71
C VAL A 175 -20.77 14.38 -1.94
N TYR A 176 -20.10 13.59 -2.74
CA TYR A 176 -18.78 13.92 -3.26
C TYR A 176 -18.97 14.82 -4.48
N GLU A 177 -18.93 16.13 -4.27
CA GLU A 177 -18.82 17.06 -5.40
C GLU A 177 -17.38 17.06 -5.88
N TRP A 178 -17.12 16.41 -6.98
CA TRP A 178 -15.81 16.22 -7.60
C TRP A 178 -15.06 17.53 -7.95
N ARG A 179 -15.71 18.66 -7.80
CA ARG A 179 -15.23 19.99 -8.25
C ARG A 179 -14.97 21.00 -7.14
N THR A 180 -15.09 20.64 -5.87
CA THR A 180 -14.95 21.61 -4.78
C THR A 180 -13.61 21.44 -4.07
N ASP A 181 -12.96 22.56 -3.79
CA ASP A 181 -11.78 22.65 -2.96
C ASP A 181 -12.17 22.35 -1.50
N TYR A 182 -11.76 21.18 -1.00
CA TYR A 182 -12.10 20.72 0.34
C TYR A 182 -11.09 21.18 1.41
N GLY A 183 -10.17 22.07 1.06
CA GLY A 183 -9.22 22.64 2.01
C GLY A 183 -8.09 21.70 2.45
N GLY A 184 -7.94 20.52 1.82
CA GLY A 184 -6.80 19.64 2.05
C GLY A 184 -5.52 20.16 1.39
N VAL A 185 -4.37 19.64 1.81
CA VAL A 185 -3.08 19.97 1.17
C VAL A 185 -3.00 19.38 -0.22
N LEU A 186 -3.40 18.12 -0.37
CA LEU A 186 -3.46 17.45 -1.67
C LEU A 186 -4.85 17.67 -2.27
N ARG A 187 -4.93 18.52 -3.29
CA ARG A 187 -6.17 18.92 -3.96
C ARG A 187 -6.15 18.51 -5.43
N GLN A 188 -7.31 18.47 -6.07
CA GLN A 188 -7.41 18.32 -7.52
C GLN A 188 -6.67 19.47 -8.20
N ASN A 189 -5.76 19.17 -9.11
CA ASN A 189 -4.91 20.15 -9.81
C ASN A 189 -4.24 21.17 -8.85
N GLY A 190 -4.11 20.78 -7.56
CA GLY A 190 -3.62 21.64 -6.51
C GLY A 190 -2.10 21.76 -6.55
N ARG A 191 -1.60 22.98 -6.30
CA ARG A 191 -0.17 23.28 -6.17
C ARG A 191 0.07 23.97 -4.83
N THR A 192 -0.34 23.30 -3.75
CA THR A 192 -0.20 23.80 -2.38
C THR A 192 1.28 23.79 -2.00
N LYS A 193 1.76 24.89 -1.40
CA LYS A 193 3.13 25.02 -0.88
C LYS A 193 3.13 24.85 0.63
N SER A 194 4.27 24.51 1.20
CA SER A 194 4.41 24.43 2.67
C SER A 194 4.01 25.73 3.37
N ILE A 195 4.23 26.89 2.76
CA ILE A 195 3.86 28.20 3.31
C ILE A 195 2.34 28.41 3.36
N ASP A 196 1.58 27.72 2.53
CA ASP A 196 0.11 27.83 2.47
C ASP A 196 -0.56 27.05 3.61
N ILE A 197 0.20 26.24 4.35
CA ILE A 197 -0.29 25.43 5.48
C ILE A 197 -0.27 26.28 6.75
N THR A 198 -1.33 27.06 6.96
CA THR A 198 -1.43 28.03 8.08
C THR A 198 -1.56 27.38 9.45
N ASP A 199 -2.10 26.17 9.51
CA ASP A 199 -2.34 25.43 10.77
C ASP A 199 -1.09 24.73 11.30
N GLY A 200 0.02 24.84 10.56
CA GLY A 200 1.29 24.16 10.83
C GLY A 200 1.35 22.76 10.26
N SER A 201 2.47 22.43 9.62
CA SER A 201 2.68 21.16 8.91
C SER A 201 2.55 19.91 9.79
N SER A 202 2.78 20.03 11.09
CA SER A 202 2.63 18.93 12.06
C SER A 202 1.17 18.60 12.42
N ASN A 203 0.22 19.47 12.07
CA ASN A 203 -1.18 19.34 12.41
C ASN A 203 -2.05 18.93 11.21
N VAL A 204 -1.44 18.69 10.05
CA VAL A 204 -2.15 18.40 8.81
C VAL A 204 -1.79 17.00 8.30
N LEU A 205 -2.80 16.26 7.88
CA LEU A 205 -2.63 14.95 7.25
C LEU A 205 -2.50 15.10 5.73
N LEU A 206 -1.41 14.60 5.16
CA LEU A 206 -1.20 14.54 3.72
C LEU A 206 -1.85 13.30 3.10
N HIS A 207 -1.58 12.16 3.70
CA HIS A 207 -2.09 10.87 3.26
C HIS A 207 -2.18 9.92 4.46
N GLY A 208 -2.89 8.82 4.27
CA GLY A 208 -3.06 7.81 5.31
C GLY A 208 -3.28 6.43 4.73
N GLU A 209 -3.17 5.44 5.60
CA GLU A 209 -3.48 4.05 5.28
C GLU A 209 -4.99 3.81 5.41
N MET A 210 -5.54 3.06 4.47
CA MET A 210 -6.91 2.59 4.48
C MET A 210 -6.92 1.08 4.23
N ALA A 211 -7.54 0.32 5.12
CA ALA A 211 -7.81 -1.10 4.91
C ALA A 211 -8.98 -1.25 3.91
N TYR A 212 -8.90 -2.30 3.08
CA TYR A 212 -9.97 -2.70 2.18
C TYR A 212 -10.99 -3.58 2.90
#